data_0a4fbf6e6616bfb3706e71363026d74b
#
_entry.id   0a4fbf6e6616bfb3706e71363026d74b
#
_cell.length_a   1.000
_cell.length_b   1.000
_cell.length_c   1.000
_cell.angle_alpha   90.00
_cell.angle_beta   90.00
_cell.angle_gamma   90.00
#
_symmetry.space_group_name_H-M   'P 1'
#
loop_
_entity.id
_entity.type
_entity.pdbx_description
1 polymer ?
#
loop_
_entity_poly.entity_id
_entity_poly.type
_entity_poly.pdbx_seq_one_letter_code
_entity_poly.pdbx_strand_id
1 'polypeptide(L)'
;MVTENHLAAELTGPMTTIFAALWLADNVGAFFEGGGAAFYHSPIQPQDLHNTCLGWASWSNFVADKNYNIRGYTSPYFAAQMINLEWMQHRSGVHRMFPSAVKIADSEGNSLVTSYALYRPDGSWSVMLVNRDGTNPHSVRLEFDDSANKKTAYFSGPVRLATFGSEQYIWINDGLNSHADPDGPLVATTVDGGPHTTFNLPKASITVLRGNVHGLTDWGRGENGGN
;
A
#
# COMPACT_ATOMS: atom_id res chain seq x y z
N MET A 1 -6.80 -15.64 -9.10
CA MET A 1 -7.77 -14.55 -8.95
C MET A 1 -8.40 -14.64 -7.56
N VAL A 2 -8.49 -13.53 -6.85
CA VAL A 2 -9.27 -13.39 -5.62
C VAL A 2 -10.51 -12.57 -5.97
N THR A 3 -11.70 -13.09 -5.67
CA THR A 3 -12.99 -12.47 -6.01
C THR A 3 -13.61 -11.71 -4.86
N GLU A 4 -13.19 -12.01 -3.64
CA GLU A 4 -13.62 -11.34 -2.42
C GLU A 4 -12.51 -11.45 -1.38
N ASN A 5 -12.19 -10.35 -0.73
CA ASN A 5 -11.19 -10.33 0.33
C ASN A 5 -11.51 -9.21 1.33
N HIS A 6 -11.52 -9.56 2.61
CA HIS A 6 -11.70 -8.67 3.75
C HIS A 6 -11.02 -9.25 4.99
N LEU A 7 -10.71 -8.42 5.97
CA LEU A 7 -9.92 -8.81 7.14
C LEU A 7 -10.64 -9.83 8.05
N ALA A 8 -11.93 -9.64 8.29
CA ALA A 8 -12.73 -10.55 9.10
C ALA A 8 -14.23 -10.42 8.75
N ALA A 9 -14.99 -11.48 9.01
CA ALA A 9 -16.44 -11.53 8.81
C ALA A 9 -17.23 -10.99 10.00
N GLU A 10 -16.57 -10.64 11.09
CA GLU A 10 -17.20 -10.17 12.33
C GLU A 10 -16.72 -8.76 12.66
N LEU A 11 -17.52 -8.02 13.43
CA LEU A 11 -17.12 -6.72 13.95
C LEU A 11 -15.93 -6.89 14.90
N THR A 12 -14.74 -6.59 14.39
CA THR A 12 -13.53 -6.59 15.20
C THR A 12 -12.92 -5.19 15.21
N GLY A 13 -12.36 -4.77 16.35
CA GLY A 13 -11.69 -3.48 16.47
C GLY A 13 -10.63 -3.20 15.39
N PRO A 14 -9.84 -4.19 14.96
CA PRO A 14 -8.84 -3.98 13.90
C PRO A 14 -9.39 -3.50 12.56
N MET A 15 -10.64 -3.83 12.21
CA MET A 15 -11.22 -3.51 10.91
C MET A 15 -11.43 -2.01 10.68
N THR A 16 -11.68 -1.27 11.74
CA THR A 16 -11.88 0.19 11.66
C THR A 16 -10.58 0.98 11.85
N THR A 17 -9.51 0.33 12.28
CA THR A 17 -8.22 0.98 12.55
C THR A 17 -7.34 1.04 11.32
N ILE A 18 -6.18 1.68 11.46
CA ILE A 18 -5.13 1.68 10.43
C ILE A 18 -4.68 0.25 10.04
N PHE A 19 -4.85 -0.72 10.93
CA PHE A 19 -4.47 -2.10 10.69
C PHE A 19 -5.13 -2.69 9.44
N ALA A 20 -6.41 -2.35 9.18
CA ALA A 20 -7.11 -2.84 7.98
C ALA A 20 -6.48 -2.33 6.68
N ALA A 21 -5.96 -1.10 6.67
CA ALA A 21 -5.20 -0.56 5.54
C ALA A 21 -3.88 -1.31 5.33
N LEU A 22 -3.12 -1.52 6.41
CA LEU A 22 -1.85 -2.24 6.35
C LEU A 22 -2.06 -3.67 5.86
N TRP A 23 -3.07 -4.35 6.41
CA TRP A 23 -3.43 -5.70 6.00
C TRP A 23 -3.81 -5.77 4.52
N LEU A 24 -4.63 -4.83 4.03
CA LEU A 24 -5.02 -4.81 2.61
C LEU A 24 -3.81 -4.61 1.69
N ALA A 25 -2.95 -3.65 2.00
CA ALA A 25 -1.76 -3.37 1.20
C ALA A 25 -0.80 -4.56 1.16
N ASP A 26 -0.54 -5.18 2.33
CA ASP A 26 0.33 -6.34 2.45
C ASP A 26 -0.22 -7.55 1.69
N ASN A 27 -1.53 -7.80 1.82
CA ASN A 27 -2.22 -8.90 1.16
C ASN A 27 -2.22 -8.76 -0.37
N VAL A 28 -2.50 -7.56 -0.88
CA VAL A 28 -2.46 -7.27 -2.32
C VAL A 28 -1.04 -7.41 -2.86
N GLY A 29 -0.05 -6.88 -2.14
CA GLY A 29 1.35 -7.00 -2.52
C GLY A 29 1.81 -8.45 -2.61
N ALA A 30 1.57 -9.24 -1.55
CA ALA A 30 1.92 -10.65 -1.49
C ALA A 30 1.19 -11.49 -2.56
N PHE A 31 -0.09 -11.18 -2.83
CA PHE A 31 -0.86 -11.87 -3.87
C PHE A 31 -0.27 -11.66 -5.26
N PHE A 32 0.11 -10.45 -5.63
CA PHE A 32 0.73 -10.19 -6.93
C PHE A 32 2.16 -10.72 -7.01
N GLU A 33 2.94 -10.63 -5.94
CA GLU A 33 4.27 -11.24 -5.87
C GLU A 33 4.23 -12.76 -6.04
N GLY A 34 3.18 -13.40 -5.52
CA GLY A 34 2.88 -14.82 -5.72
C GLY A 34 2.33 -15.17 -7.11
N GLY A 35 2.32 -14.24 -8.07
CA GLY A 35 1.84 -14.46 -9.44
C GLY A 35 0.34 -14.31 -9.64
N GLY A 36 -0.36 -13.70 -8.71
CA GLY A 36 -1.79 -13.41 -8.83
C GLY A 36 -2.10 -12.44 -9.97
N ALA A 37 -3.21 -12.65 -10.69
CA ALA A 37 -3.56 -11.85 -11.86
C ALA A 37 -4.60 -10.77 -11.57
N ALA A 38 -5.50 -10.99 -10.62
CA ALA A 38 -6.56 -10.04 -10.27
C ALA A 38 -6.99 -10.19 -8.82
N PHE A 39 -7.09 -9.07 -8.12
CA PHE A 39 -7.49 -8.99 -6.72
C PHE A 39 -8.67 -8.02 -6.59
N TYR A 40 -9.75 -8.47 -5.98
CA TYR A 40 -10.94 -7.68 -5.73
C TYR A 40 -11.17 -7.55 -4.23
N HIS A 41 -11.16 -6.32 -3.74
CA HIS A 41 -11.52 -6.00 -2.37
C HIS A 41 -13.04 -5.76 -2.28
N SER A 42 -13.68 -6.34 -1.29
CA SER A 42 -15.12 -6.23 -1.05
C SER A 42 -15.40 -5.83 0.41
N PRO A 43 -16.47 -5.07 0.68
CA PRO A 43 -17.31 -4.33 -0.26
C PRO A 43 -16.81 -2.90 -0.48
N ILE A 44 -17.08 -2.35 -1.65
CA ILE A 44 -16.87 -0.91 -1.93
C ILE A 44 -18.07 -0.09 -1.47
N GLN A 45 -19.25 -0.70 -1.48
CA GLN A 45 -20.51 -0.05 -1.17
C GLN A 45 -20.53 0.55 0.23
N PRO A 46 -21.05 1.78 0.42
CA PRO A 46 -21.19 2.40 1.73
C PRO A 46 -22.05 1.57 2.66
N GLN A 47 -21.63 1.48 3.92
CA GLN A 47 -22.37 0.79 4.97
C GLN A 47 -22.84 1.77 6.04
N ASP A 48 -24.09 1.62 6.45
CA ASP A 48 -24.69 2.44 7.50
C ASP A 48 -24.33 1.88 8.88
N LEU A 49 -23.78 2.71 9.74
CA LEU A 49 -23.49 2.35 11.14
C LEU A 49 -24.74 2.07 11.97
N HIS A 50 -25.92 2.52 11.51
CA HIS A 50 -27.19 2.26 12.16
C HIS A 50 -27.79 0.90 11.79
N ASN A 51 -27.19 0.20 10.84
CA ASN A 51 -27.64 -1.14 10.47
C ASN A 51 -27.33 -2.11 11.61
N THR A 52 -28.22 -3.08 11.81
CA THR A 52 -28.04 -4.17 12.79
C THR A 52 -26.81 -5.02 12.54
N CYS A 53 -26.27 -4.97 11.33
CA CYS A 53 -24.98 -5.55 10.94
C CYS A 53 -23.86 -4.52 11.07
N LEU A 54 -23.65 -3.95 12.26
CA LEU A 54 -22.60 -2.96 12.55
C LEU A 54 -21.20 -3.40 12.09
N GLY A 55 -20.93 -4.71 12.08
CA GLY A 55 -19.69 -5.29 11.59
C GLY A 55 -19.42 -4.99 10.10
N TRP A 56 -20.45 -4.82 9.32
CA TRP A 56 -20.34 -4.62 7.88
C TRP A 56 -19.86 -3.21 7.52
N ALA A 57 -20.15 -2.22 8.35
CA ALA A 57 -19.66 -0.86 8.14
C ALA A 57 -18.13 -0.78 8.13
N SER A 58 -17.48 -1.62 8.90
CA SER A 58 -16.02 -1.68 8.99
C SER A 58 -15.34 -2.36 7.78
N TRP A 59 -16.08 -3.08 6.95
CA TRP A 59 -15.55 -3.73 5.74
C TRP A 59 -15.54 -2.79 4.54
N SER A 60 -16.48 -1.83 4.55
CA SER A 60 -16.65 -0.90 3.43
C SER A 60 -15.49 0.09 3.34
N ASN A 61 -15.27 0.62 2.15
CA ASN A 61 -14.40 1.77 1.95
C ASN A 61 -15.02 3.08 2.45
N PHE A 62 -16.33 3.09 2.77
CA PHE A 62 -17.08 4.28 3.12
C PHE A 62 -18.00 4.02 4.30
N VAL A 63 -18.10 5.02 5.17
CA VAL A 63 -19.11 5.07 6.22
C VAL A 63 -20.26 5.95 5.75
N ALA A 64 -21.50 5.47 5.88
CA ALA A 64 -22.69 6.19 5.48
C ALA A 64 -23.62 6.47 6.67
N ASP A 65 -24.52 7.43 6.49
CA ASP A 65 -25.68 7.62 7.36
C ASP A 65 -26.85 6.70 6.94
N LYS A 66 -27.94 6.72 7.70
CA LYS A 66 -29.16 5.94 7.44
C LYS A 66 -29.80 6.19 6.07
N ASN A 67 -29.43 7.25 5.38
CA ASN A 67 -29.91 7.61 4.04
C ASN A 67 -28.86 7.26 2.95
N TYR A 68 -27.78 6.54 3.33
CA TYR A 68 -26.65 6.19 2.47
C TYR A 68 -25.84 7.39 1.96
N ASN A 69 -25.91 8.54 2.63
CA ASN A 69 -24.97 9.62 2.33
C ASN A 69 -23.62 9.29 2.97
N ILE A 70 -22.55 9.40 2.19
CA ILE A 70 -21.19 9.17 2.69
C ILE A 70 -20.84 10.22 3.74
N ARG A 71 -20.39 9.77 4.90
CA ARG A 71 -19.99 10.58 6.05
C ARG A 71 -18.48 10.58 6.29
N GLY A 72 -17.79 9.58 5.80
CA GLY A 72 -16.35 9.45 5.96
C GLY A 72 -15.82 8.25 5.22
N TYR A 73 -14.52 8.06 5.37
CA TYR A 73 -13.76 6.98 4.74
C TYR A 73 -13.22 6.03 5.79
N THR A 74 -13.07 4.76 5.42
CA THR A 74 -12.36 3.79 6.24
C THR A 74 -10.90 3.69 5.80
N SER A 75 -10.04 3.13 6.63
CA SER A 75 -8.63 2.98 6.29
C SER A 75 -8.36 2.16 5.02
N PRO A 76 -9.14 1.10 4.67
CA PRO A 76 -9.02 0.41 3.38
C PRO A 76 -9.21 1.30 2.15
N TYR A 77 -10.03 2.35 2.22
CA TYR A 77 -10.16 3.31 1.13
C TYR A 77 -8.82 3.96 0.77
N PHE A 78 -8.08 4.40 1.79
CA PHE A 78 -6.77 5.03 1.59
C PHE A 78 -5.73 4.02 1.14
N ALA A 79 -5.78 2.78 1.64
CA ALA A 79 -4.94 1.70 1.13
C ALA A 79 -5.20 1.44 -0.36
N ALA A 80 -6.47 1.43 -0.78
CA ALA A 80 -6.84 1.30 -2.18
C ALA A 80 -6.31 2.47 -3.03
N GLN A 81 -6.32 3.71 -2.51
CA GLN A 81 -5.67 4.84 -3.18
C GLN A 81 -4.15 4.63 -3.30
N MET A 82 -3.48 4.23 -2.22
CA MET A 82 -2.03 3.94 -2.23
C MET A 82 -1.68 2.88 -3.27
N ILE A 83 -2.47 1.80 -3.36
CA ILE A 83 -2.25 0.71 -4.30
C ILE A 83 -2.49 1.17 -5.73
N ASN A 84 -3.68 1.75 -6.02
CA ASN A 84 -4.13 1.98 -7.38
C ASN A 84 -3.57 3.27 -8.01
N LEU A 85 -3.25 4.28 -7.21
CA LEU A 85 -2.83 5.59 -7.72
C LEU A 85 -1.34 5.87 -7.50
N GLU A 86 -0.73 5.31 -6.44
CA GLU A 86 0.67 5.57 -6.14
C GLU A 86 1.56 4.38 -6.53
N TRP A 87 1.23 3.15 -6.12
CA TRP A 87 2.04 1.97 -6.42
C TRP A 87 1.86 1.50 -7.86
N MET A 88 0.62 1.30 -8.29
CA MET A 88 0.30 0.95 -9.67
C MET A 88 0.10 2.20 -10.53
N GLN A 89 0.16 2.03 -11.84
CA GLN A 89 -0.21 3.07 -12.78
C GLN A 89 -1.66 2.88 -13.21
N HIS A 90 -2.45 3.94 -13.11
CA HIS A 90 -3.88 3.92 -13.49
C HIS A 90 -4.14 3.83 -15.01
N ARG A 91 -3.11 3.65 -15.81
CA ARG A 91 -3.25 3.53 -17.27
C ARG A 91 -3.07 2.10 -17.72
N SER A 92 -3.60 1.77 -18.91
CA SER A 92 -3.36 0.48 -19.55
C SER A 92 -1.85 0.23 -19.72
N GLY A 93 -1.44 -0.99 -19.48
CA GLY A 93 -0.04 -1.42 -19.61
C GLY A 93 0.29 -2.54 -18.63
N VAL A 94 1.37 -3.23 -18.90
CA VAL A 94 1.82 -4.35 -18.09
C VAL A 94 2.71 -3.83 -16.97
N HIS A 95 2.31 -4.12 -15.73
CA HIS A 95 3.17 -3.98 -14.56
C HIS A 95 3.96 -5.29 -14.40
N ARG A 96 5.24 -5.17 -14.08
CA ARG A 96 6.09 -6.34 -13.81
C ARG A 96 6.48 -6.35 -12.35
N MET A 97 6.10 -7.40 -11.63
CA MET A 97 6.54 -7.65 -10.25
C MET A 97 7.97 -8.15 -10.22
N PHE A 98 8.71 -7.67 -9.23
CA PHE A 98 10.07 -8.15 -8.95
C PHE A 98 10.16 -8.59 -7.49
N PRO A 99 10.89 -9.67 -7.19
CA PRO A 99 11.13 -10.07 -5.81
C PRO A 99 11.78 -8.94 -5.03
N SER A 100 11.31 -8.73 -3.81
CA SER A 100 11.89 -7.74 -2.91
C SER A 100 11.98 -8.28 -1.49
N ALA A 101 12.92 -7.77 -0.69
CA ALA A 101 13.11 -8.23 0.68
C ALA A 101 13.56 -7.06 1.59
N VAL A 102 13.03 -7.06 2.80
CA VAL A 102 13.44 -6.16 3.89
C VAL A 102 13.84 -7.00 5.10
N LYS A 103 14.96 -6.64 5.74
CA LYS A 103 15.48 -7.36 6.91
C LYS A 103 15.20 -6.58 8.19
N ILE A 104 13.97 -6.19 8.42
CA ILE A 104 13.52 -5.53 9.65
C ILE A 104 12.52 -6.46 10.32
N ALA A 105 12.90 -7.00 11.47
CA ALA A 105 12.11 -7.99 12.21
C ALA A 105 12.13 -7.68 13.72
N ASP A 106 11.15 -8.23 14.43
CA ASP A 106 11.14 -8.21 15.89
C ASP A 106 12.12 -9.23 16.50
N SER A 107 12.15 -9.31 17.81
CA SER A 107 13.01 -10.24 18.55
C SER A 107 12.66 -11.72 18.33
N GLU A 108 11.45 -12.00 17.83
CA GLU A 108 10.96 -13.35 17.54
C GLU A 108 11.21 -13.75 16.09
N GLY A 109 11.71 -12.81 15.27
CA GLY A 109 11.99 -13.01 13.86
C GLY A 109 10.79 -12.71 12.93
N ASN A 110 9.69 -12.15 13.46
CA ASN A 110 8.56 -11.75 12.63
C ASN A 110 8.92 -10.47 11.86
N SER A 111 8.68 -10.46 10.57
CA SER A 111 8.93 -9.29 9.74
C SER A 111 8.07 -8.11 10.20
N LEU A 112 8.69 -6.98 10.51
CA LEU A 112 8.01 -5.72 10.84
C LEU A 112 7.75 -4.84 9.63
N VAL A 113 8.52 -5.03 8.56
CA VAL A 113 8.34 -4.30 7.30
C VAL A 113 8.32 -5.29 6.14
N THR A 114 7.33 -5.16 5.27
CA THR A 114 7.27 -5.88 3.99
C THR A 114 7.47 -4.93 2.81
N SER A 115 7.91 -5.45 1.68
CA SER A 115 8.17 -4.66 0.47
C SER A 115 7.65 -5.35 -0.77
N TYR A 116 7.21 -4.56 -1.76
CA TYR A 116 6.67 -5.05 -3.03
C TYR A 116 7.11 -4.12 -4.15
N ALA A 117 7.90 -4.64 -5.08
CA ALA A 117 8.53 -3.85 -6.14
C ALA A 117 7.85 -4.07 -7.49
N LEU A 118 7.54 -2.97 -8.18
CA LEU A 118 6.97 -2.96 -9.52
C LEU A 118 7.85 -2.16 -10.48
N TYR A 119 8.03 -2.69 -11.69
CA TYR A 119 8.37 -1.89 -12.86
C TYR A 119 7.09 -1.53 -13.59
N ARG A 120 6.85 -0.23 -13.79
CA ARG A 120 5.60 0.33 -14.27
C ARG A 120 5.61 0.52 -15.79
N PRO A 121 4.43 0.57 -16.45
CA PRO A 121 4.33 0.82 -17.89
C PRO A 121 4.96 2.15 -18.35
N ASP A 122 5.08 3.15 -17.46
CA ASP A 122 5.71 4.44 -17.75
C ASP A 122 7.24 4.40 -17.68
N GLY A 123 7.83 3.23 -17.40
CA GLY A 123 9.27 3.06 -17.27
C GLY A 123 9.83 3.45 -15.90
N SER A 124 8.99 3.86 -14.95
CA SER A 124 9.42 4.13 -13.58
C SER A 124 9.34 2.87 -12.72
N TRP A 125 10.06 2.88 -11.61
CA TRP A 125 9.92 1.91 -10.54
C TRP A 125 9.03 2.44 -9.44
N SER A 126 8.24 1.56 -8.84
CA SER A 126 7.54 1.85 -7.60
C SER A 126 7.75 0.72 -6.59
N VAL A 127 7.99 1.09 -5.35
CA VAL A 127 8.16 0.15 -4.24
C VAL A 127 7.17 0.52 -3.15
N MET A 128 6.27 -0.40 -2.85
CA MET A 128 5.37 -0.28 -1.71
C MET A 128 6.00 -0.94 -0.49
N LEU A 129 6.11 -0.21 0.59
CA LEU A 129 6.65 -0.64 1.88
C LEU A 129 5.54 -0.55 2.91
N VAL A 130 5.28 -1.65 3.62
CA VAL A 130 4.28 -1.70 4.69
C VAL A 130 5.00 -1.86 6.01
N ASN A 131 5.04 -0.78 6.81
CA ASN A 131 5.56 -0.83 8.18
C ASN A 131 4.43 -1.26 9.13
N ARG A 132 4.51 -2.50 9.60
CA ARG A 132 3.54 -3.10 10.53
C ARG A 132 3.88 -2.85 12.00
N ASP A 133 5.04 -2.24 12.28
CA ASP A 133 5.40 -1.83 13.63
C ASP A 133 4.49 -0.67 14.07
N GLY A 134 3.60 -0.94 15.02
CA GLY A 134 2.68 0.05 15.59
C GLY A 134 3.35 1.06 16.51
N THR A 135 4.63 0.86 16.83
CA THR A 135 5.35 1.62 17.85
C THR A 135 6.47 2.47 17.25
N ASN A 136 7.26 1.88 16.34
CA ASN A 136 8.49 2.51 15.87
C ASN A 136 8.45 2.85 14.38
N PRO A 137 8.97 4.01 13.98
CA PRO A 137 9.34 4.27 12.61
C PRO A 137 10.59 3.48 12.23
N HIS A 138 10.76 3.19 10.96
CA HIS A 138 11.95 2.55 10.43
C HIS A 138 12.53 3.36 9.27
N SER A 139 13.85 3.31 9.10
CA SER A 139 14.53 3.91 7.95
C SER A 139 15.09 2.81 7.05
N VAL A 140 14.85 2.93 5.74
CA VAL A 140 15.33 1.97 4.75
C VAL A 140 16.15 2.68 3.68
N ARG A 141 17.13 1.96 3.14
CA ARG A 141 17.82 2.30 1.89
C ARG A 141 17.43 1.24 0.86
N LEU A 142 17.05 1.68 -0.33
CA LEU A 142 16.68 0.77 -1.40
C LEU A 142 17.85 0.54 -2.36
N GLU A 143 18.05 -0.73 -2.68
CA GLU A 143 19.02 -1.20 -3.66
C GLU A 143 18.28 -2.04 -4.71
N PHE A 144 18.64 -1.87 -5.97
CA PHE A 144 18.11 -2.63 -7.09
C PHE A 144 19.25 -3.48 -7.65
N ASP A 145 19.17 -4.78 -7.47
CA ASP A 145 20.23 -5.69 -7.86
C ASP A 145 19.95 -6.30 -9.23
N ASP A 146 20.81 -6.04 -10.18
CA ASP A 146 20.90 -6.75 -11.45
C ASP A 146 21.90 -7.90 -11.32
N SER A 147 21.40 -9.05 -10.90
CA SER A 147 22.22 -10.24 -10.67
C SER A 147 22.89 -10.76 -11.94
N ALA A 148 22.27 -10.55 -13.11
CA ALA A 148 22.82 -10.98 -14.39
C ALA A 148 24.09 -10.18 -14.77
N ASN A 149 24.09 -8.89 -14.47
CA ASN A 149 25.21 -7.99 -14.77
C ASN A 149 26.08 -7.68 -13.54
N LYS A 150 25.76 -8.22 -12.37
CA LYS A 150 26.42 -7.98 -11.08
C LYS A 150 26.52 -6.49 -10.77
N LYS A 151 25.42 -5.78 -10.99
CA LYS A 151 25.30 -4.33 -10.75
C LYS A 151 24.25 -4.05 -9.70
N THR A 152 24.54 -3.09 -8.83
CA THR A 152 23.57 -2.51 -7.91
C THR A 152 23.25 -1.09 -8.38
N ALA A 153 21.98 -0.75 -8.42
CA ALA A 153 21.49 0.56 -8.80
C ALA A 153 20.57 1.12 -7.70
N TYR A 154 20.29 2.40 -7.81
CA TYR A 154 19.51 3.16 -6.82
C TYR A 154 18.52 4.06 -7.55
N PHE A 155 17.49 4.50 -6.84
CA PHE A 155 16.69 5.61 -7.34
C PHE A 155 17.60 6.80 -7.68
N SER A 156 17.31 7.48 -8.76
CA SER A 156 18.10 8.62 -9.25
C SER A 156 17.17 9.77 -9.66
N GLY A 157 17.56 10.99 -9.23
CA GLY A 157 16.73 12.17 -9.41
C GLY A 157 15.49 12.16 -8.50
N PRO A 158 14.40 12.86 -8.86
CA PRO A 158 13.24 13.00 -8.00
C PRO A 158 12.55 11.66 -7.72
N VAL A 159 12.37 11.36 -6.45
CA VAL A 159 11.60 10.22 -5.94
C VAL A 159 10.38 10.75 -5.19
N ARG A 160 9.19 10.40 -5.69
CA ARG A 160 7.95 10.70 -5.00
C ARG A 160 7.77 9.72 -3.85
N LEU A 161 7.56 10.23 -2.64
CA LEU A 161 7.11 9.51 -1.47
C LEU A 161 5.64 9.82 -1.24
N ALA A 162 4.79 8.80 -1.26
CA ALA A 162 3.42 8.89 -0.76
C ALA A 162 3.32 8.03 0.50
N THR A 163 2.76 8.58 1.57
CA THR A 163 2.63 7.90 2.86
C THR A 163 1.22 8.04 3.41
N PHE A 164 0.68 6.95 3.91
CA PHE A 164 -0.56 6.90 4.68
C PHE A 164 -0.36 5.97 5.88
N GLY A 165 -0.69 6.43 7.06
CA GLY A 165 -0.44 5.68 8.28
C GLY A 165 -1.21 6.20 9.50
N SER A 166 -0.80 5.78 10.68
CA SER A 166 -1.44 6.14 11.95
C SER A 166 -1.44 7.63 12.28
N GLU A 167 -0.64 8.43 11.58
CA GLU A 167 -0.66 9.89 11.71
C GLU A 167 -1.75 10.55 10.87
N GLN A 168 -2.22 9.87 9.82
CA GLN A 168 -3.26 10.35 8.92
C GLN A 168 -4.62 9.72 9.19
N TYR A 169 -4.69 8.70 10.04
CA TYR A 169 -5.94 7.98 10.27
C TYR A 169 -6.03 7.44 11.70
N ILE A 170 -7.04 7.92 12.44
CA ILE A 170 -7.35 7.45 13.79
C ILE A 170 -8.86 7.19 13.86
N TRP A 171 -9.27 5.96 14.13
CA TRP A 171 -10.67 5.65 14.33
C TRP A 171 -11.12 5.99 15.75
N ILE A 172 -12.17 6.79 15.85
CA ILE A 172 -12.83 7.13 17.11
C ILE A 172 -14.08 6.25 17.24
N ASN A 173 -14.11 5.43 18.27
CA ASN A 173 -15.24 4.54 18.54
C ASN A 173 -16.25 5.25 19.44
N ASP A 174 -17.34 5.73 18.86
CA ASP A 174 -18.41 6.46 19.52
C ASP A 174 -19.80 5.90 19.12
N GLY A 175 -19.96 4.58 19.17
CA GLY A 175 -21.21 3.91 18.82
C GLY A 175 -21.66 4.27 17.40
N LEU A 176 -22.87 4.80 17.27
CA LEU A 176 -23.44 5.23 15.98
C LEU A 176 -22.81 6.49 15.40
N ASN A 177 -21.99 7.21 16.18
CA ASN A 177 -21.25 8.38 15.73
C ASN A 177 -19.76 8.05 15.44
N SER A 178 -19.40 6.79 15.43
CA SER A 178 -18.03 6.36 15.16
C SER A 178 -17.55 6.90 13.81
N HIS A 179 -16.34 7.42 13.78
CA HIS A 179 -15.74 8.06 12.60
C HIS A 179 -14.21 8.06 12.72
N ALA A 180 -13.55 8.41 11.63
CA ALA A 180 -12.11 8.67 11.66
C ALA A 180 -11.82 10.16 11.88
N ASP A 181 -10.85 10.46 12.75
CA ASP A 181 -10.31 11.82 12.95
C ASP A 181 -8.85 11.71 13.46
N PRO A 182 -7.85 12.04 12.64
CA PRO A 182 -7.96 12.44 11.23
C PRO A 182 -8.46 11.31 10.31
N ASP A 183 -9.05 11.67 9.18
CA ASP A 183 -9.56 10.77 8.14
C ASP A 183 -8.83 10.93 6.78
N GLY A 184 -7.51 11.05 6.84
CA GLY A 184 -6.66 11.33 5.69
C GLY A 184 -6.36 12.82 5.50
N PRO A 185 -5.94 13.25 4.33
CA PRO A 185 -5.51 12.43 3.19
C PRO A 185 -4.12 11.80 3.38
N LEU A 186 -3.67 11.01 2.39
CA LEU A 186 -2.27 10.62 2.30
C LEU A 186 -1.37 11.86 2.15
N VAL A 187 -0.15 11.76 2.65
CA VAL A 187 0.87 12.82 2.51
C VAL A 187 1.84 12.43 1.41
N ALA A 188 2.17 13.37 0.52
CA ALA A 188 3.14 13.13 -0.53
C ALA A 188 4.21 14.21 -0.54
N THR A 189 5.47 13.76 -0.69
CA THR A 189 6.65 14.60 -0.80
C THR A 189 7.53 14.12 -1.95
N THR A 190 8.58 14.87 -2.25
CA THR A 190 9.62 14.46 -3.22
C THR A 190 10.98 14.65 -2.57
N VAL A 191 11.84 13.65 -2.73
CA VAL A 191 13.24 13.68 -2.29
C VAL A 191 14.14 13.29 -3.45
N ASP A 192 15.41 13.68 -3.43
CA ASP A 192 16.37 13.24 -4.41
C ASP A 192 16.88 11.84 -4.08
N GLY A 193 16.77 10.93 -5.06
CA GLY A 193 17.30 9.59 -4.99
C GLY A 193 18.82 9.54 -5.16
N GLY A 194 19.44 8.53 -4.56
CA GLY A 194 20.87 8.28 -4.65
C GLY A 194 21.31 7.09 -3.80
N PRO A 195 22.58 6.68 -3.90
CA PRO A 195 23.10 5.51 -3.22
C PRO A 195 23.12 5.63 -1.69
N HIS A 196 23.03 6.84 -1.16
CA HIS A 196 23.01 7.11 0.28
C HIS A 196 21.66 7.63 0.79
N THR A 197 20.66 7.72 -0.08
CA THR A 197 19.33 8.19 0.30
C THR A 197 18.64 7.14 1.17
N THR A 198 18.19 7.59 2.33
CA THR A 198 17.35 6.81 3.24
C THR A 198 15.92 7.35 3.20
N PHE A 199 14.96 6.45 3.31
CA PHE A 199 13.53 6.77 3.32
C PHE A 199 12.96 6.41 4.68
N ASN A 200 12.28 7.35 5.31
CA ASN A 200 11.63 7.13 6.59
C ASN A 200 10.25 6.51 6.37
N LEU A 201 9.99 5.42 7.08
CA LEU A 201 8.72 4.72 7.14
C LEU A 201 8.09 5.02 8.51
N PRO A 202 7.10 5.88 8.62
CA PRO A 202 6.40 6.11 9.87
C PRO A 202 5.86 4.81 10.47
N LYS A 203 5.62 4.79 11.77
CA LYS A 203 4.99 3.65 12.42
C LYS A 203 3.61 3.36 11.81
N ALA A 204 3.22 2.09 11.75
CA ALA A 204 1.93 1.66 11.23
C ALA A 204 1.56 2.42 9.95
N SER A 205 2.35 2.24 8.87
CA SER A 205 2.18 3.02 7.63
C SER A 205 2.39 2.19 6.37
N ILE A 206 1.78 2.66 5.30
CA ILE A 206 2.07 2.29 3.92
C ILE A 206 2.86 3.45 3.31
N THR A 207 4.03 3.18 2.77
CA THR A 207 4.82 4.16 2.03
C THR A 207 5.09 3.64 0.63
N VAL A 208 4.77 4.43 -0.38
CA VAL A 208 5.08 4.13 -1.77
C VAL A 208 6.16 5.09 -2.26
N LEU A 209 7.25 4.51 -2.73
CA LEU A 209 8.36 5.22 -3.37
C LEU A 209 8.24 5.05 -4.87
N ARG A 210 8.30 6.13 -5.63
CA ARG A 210 8.21 6.09 -7.09
C ARG A 210 9.25 7.01 -7.73
N GLY A 211 10.05 6.44 -8.63
CA GLY A 211 11.12 7.18 -9.30
C GLY A 211 11.78 6.39 -10.40
N ASN A 212 12.84 6.97 -10.96
CA ASN A 212 13.65 6.32 -11.97
C ASN A 212 14.86 5.64 -11.35
N VAL A 213 15.29 4.54 -11.95
CA VAL A 213 16.50 3.82 -11.58
C VAL A 213 17.39 3.77 -12.81
N HIS A 214 18.56 4.41 -12.75
CA HIS A 214 19.51 4.41 -13.85
C HIS A 214 20.52 3.27 -13.71
N GLY A 215 20.93 2.71 -14.84
CA GLY A 215 21.99 1.68 -14.89
C GLY A 215 21.54 0.25 -14.80
N LEU A 216 20.26 0.00 -14.57
CA LEU A 216 19.66 -1.30 -14.84
C LEU A 216 19.43 -1.46 -16.35
N THR A 217 19.61 -2.66 -16.86
CA THR A 217 19.29 -3.00 -18.25
C THR A 217 17.83 -2.65 -18.51
N ASP A 218 17.54 -2.16 -19.71
CA ASP A 218 16.22 -1.68 -20.14
C ASP A 218 15.20 -2.85 -20.14
N TRP A 219 14.64 -3.17 -18.98
CA TRP A 219 13.65 -4.23 -18.79
C TRP A 219 12.33 -3.96 -19.54
N GLY A 220 12.22 -2.76 -20.11
CA GLY A 220 11.04 -2.30 -20.86
C GLY A 220 11.09 -2.49 -22.36
N ARG A 221 12.24 -2.82 -22.97
CA ARG A 221 12.39 -3.00 -24.42
C ARG A 221 12.34 -4.45 -24.89
N GLY A 222 11.79 -5.37 -24.10
CA GLY A 222 11.55 -6.76 -24.48
C GLY A 222 10.23 -6.91 -25.21
N GLU A 223 10.31 -7.02 -26.54
CA GLU A 223 9.34 -7.68 -27.42
C GLU A 223 7.97 -6.99 -27.68
N ASN A 224 8.01 -5.85 -28.37
CA ASN A 224 7.04 -5.62 -29.46
C ASN A 224 7.60 -6.34 -30.71
N GLY A 225 7.64 -7.63 -30.65
CA GLY A 225 8.03 -8.53 -31.72
C GLY A 225 6.83 -9.32 -32.21
N GLY A 226 6.22 -8.85 -33.24
CA GLY A 226 5.68 -9.52 -34.41
C GLY A 226 4.72 -10.73 -34.22
N ASN A 227 3.64 -10.54 -34.74
CA ASN A 227 2.61 -11.30 -35.46
C ASN A 227 1.26 -11.34 -34.80
#